data_e2472010e17dfc39e0a8503bdea3efff
#
_entry.id   e2472010e17dfc39e0a8503bdea3efff
#
_cell.length_a   1.000
_cell.length_b   1.000
_cell.length_c   1.000
_cell.angle_alpha   90.00
_cell.angle_beta   90.00
_cell.angle_gamma   90.00
#
_symmetry.space_group_name_H-M   'P 1'
#
loop_
_entity.id
_entity.type
_entity.pdbx_description
1 polymer ?
#
loop_
_entity_poly.entity_id
_entity_poly.type
_entity_poly.pdbx_seq_one_letter_code
_entity_poly.pdbx_strand_id
1 'polypeptide(L)'
;MEYFIISQDKSLEDHLITFEGLIAANSTLEVTTDQADSIKDLTVVFVNGDENRVCPDFIERPVLLVSDTLKKVISMYDEHVIFKCAVLTNIKMETQSTYWLMLVDRLDCLSDQTVFDKAGRIQHIVIDSEKTRGHAAFRIKGIDETMLVINLDITESILRRDLFGMKIEKVETYNGRLSL
;
A
#
# COMPACT_ATOMS: atom_id res chain seq x y z
N MET A 1 -11.63 1.82 -16.46
CA MET A 1 -11.25 2.39 -15.14
C MET A 1 -9.74 2.63 -15.17
N GLU A 2 -9.23 3.74 -14.63
CA GLU A 2 -7.79 4.02 -14.57
C GLU A 2 -7.24 3.61 -13.22
N TYR A 3 -6.00 3.08 -13.23
CA TYR A 3 -5.30 2.61 -12.04
C TYR A 3 -3.93 3.23 -11.90
N PHE A 4 -3.45 3.30 -10.67
CA PHE A 4 -2.17 3.89 -10.29
C PHE A 4 -1.47 2.97 -9.29
N ILE A 5 -0.17 2.84 -9.40
CA ILE A 5 0.67 2.19 -8.38
C ILE A 5 1.08 3.24 -7.37
N ILE A 6 0.88 2.92 -6.10
CA ILE A 6 1.35 3.72 -4.98
C ILE A 6 2.53 3.01 -4.32
N SER A 7 3.60 3.74 -4.10
CA SER A 7 4.81 3.28 -3.42
C SER A 7 5.30 4.32 -2.43
N GLN A 8 6.13 3.91 -1.49
CA GLN A 8 6.74 4.83 -0.55
C GLN A 8 7.71 5.79 -1.26
N ASP A 9 7.69 7.05 -0.88
CA ASP A 9 8.64 8.03 -1.39
C ASP A 9 10.05 7.72 -0.87
N LYS A 10 10.92 7.26 -1.76
CA LYS A 10 12.30 6.88 -1.43
C LYS A 10 13.16 8.04 -0.95
N SER A 11 12.78 9.29 -1.27
CA SER A 11 13.51 10.46 -0.78
C SER A 11 13.42 10.63 0.74
N LEU A 12 12.47 9.97 1.37
CA LEU A 12 12.24 10.00 2.81
C LEU A 12 12.92 8.85 3.57
N GLU A 13 13.53 7.86 2.91
CA GLU A 13 14.04 6.64 3.56
C GLU A 13 14.95 6.93 4.76
N ASP A 14 15.85 7.90 4.63
CA ASP A 14 16.77 8.29 5.70
C ASP A 14 16.10 9.07 6.85
N HIS A 15 14.88 9.54 6.65
CA HIS A 15 14.12 10.35 7.59
C HIS A 15 12.92 9.63 8.21
N LEU A 16 12.70 8.37 7.85
CA LEU A 16 11.59 7.59 8.40
C LEU A 16 11.89 7.07 9.81
N ILE A 17 10.82 6.87 10.57
CA ILE A 17 10.88 6.07 11.78
C ILE A 17 11.35 4.65 11.46
N THR A 18 12.08 4.04 12.38
CA THR A 18 12.52 2.64 12.27
C THR A 18 11.76 1.76 13.25
N PHE A 19 11.42 0.56 12.81
CA PHE A 19 10.66 -0.40 13.61
C PHE A 19 11.59 -1.23 14.50
N GLU A 20 11.19 -1.45 15.77
CA GLU A 20 11.93 -2.32 16.70
C GLU A 20 11.41 -3.76 16.62
N GLY A 21 12.32 -4.72 16.79
CA GLY A 21 11.98 -6.13 16.98
C GLY A 21 11.96 -6.98 15.73
N LEU A 22 11.03 -7.91 15.65
CA LEU A 22 11.01 -9.11 14.80
C LEU A 22 11.00 -8.92 13.28
N ILE A 23 10.89 -7.70 12.78
CA ILE A 23 10.80 -7.43 11.37
C ILE A 23 12.06 -6.72 10.93
N ALA A 24 12.96 -7.45 10.26
CA ALA A 24 14.13 -6.82 9.65
C ALA A 24 13.67 -5.72 8.67
N ALA A 25 14.31 -4.56 8.74
CA ALA A 25 13.92 -3.36 7.97
C ALA A 25 13.80 -3.58 6.45
N ASN A 26 14.37 -4.66 5.93
CA ASN A 26 14.38 -5.01 4.51
C ASN A 26 13.38 -6.13 4.15
N SER A 27 12.60 -6.66 5.10
CA SER A 27 11.57 -7.66 4.82
C SER A 27 10.21 -6.99 4.76
N THR A 28 9.43 -7.28 3.74
CA THR A 28 8.01 -6.92 3.70
C THR A 28 7.21 -8.09 4.23
N LEU A 29 6.56 -7.90 5.38
CA LEU A 29 5.57 -8.85 5.86
C LEU A 29 4.26 -8.56 5.13
N GLU A 30 3.89 -9.45 4.26
CA GLU A 30 2.66 -9.32 3.52
C GLU A 30 1.51 -9.95 4.29
N VAL A 31 0.46 -9.17 4.49
CA VAL A 31 -0.77 -9.60 5.16
C VAL A 31 -1.94 -9.35 4.23
N THR A 32 -2.76 -10.38 4.05
CA THR A 32 -3.93 -10.37 3.18
C THR A 32 -5.23 -10.41 3.98
N THR A 33 -6.36 -10.15 3.32
CA THR A 33 -7.67 -10.05 3.99
C THR A 33 -8.11 -11.35 4.65
N ASP A 34 -7.74 -12.51 4.10
CA ASP A 34 -8.03 -13.84 4.67
C ASP A 34 -7.34 -14.09 6.02
N GLN A 35 -6.31 -13.33 6.36
CA GLN A 35 -5.59 -13.40 7.63
C GLN A 35 -6.16 -12.46 8.69
N ALA A 36 -7.17 -11.65 8.36
CA ALA A 36 -7.68 -10.59 9.23
C ALA A 36 -8.11 -11.10 10.62
N ASP A 37 -8.71 -12.29 10.70
CA ASP A 37 -9.19 -12.87 11.98
C ASP A 37 -8.03 -13.31 12.88
N SER A 38 -6.86 -13.59 12.34
CA SER A 38 -5.66 -13.96 13.11
C SER A 38 -4.92 -12.76 13.67
N ILE A 39 -5.24 -11.54 13.20
CA ILE A 39 -4.60 -10.29 13.60
C ILE A 39 -5.44 -9.57 14.63
N LYS A 40 -4.82 -9.14 15.72
CA LYS A 40 -5.47 -8.34 16.75
C LYS A 40 -6.02 -7.03 16.18
N ASP A 41 -7.17 -6.59 16.68
CA ASP A 41 -7.80 -5.34 16.28
C ASP A 41 -6.97 -4.11 16.65
N LEU A 42 -6.12 -4.24 17.69
CA LEU A 42 -5.18 -3.23 18.12
C LEU A 42 -3.83 -3.87 18.44
N THR A 43 -2.76 -3.31 17.86
CA THR A 43 -1.38 -3.72 18.12
C THR A 43 -0.54 -2.50 18.46
N VAL A 44 0.28 -2.59 19.51
CA VAL A 44 1.30 -1.59 19.84
C VAL A 44 2.59 -2.01 19.17
N VAL A 45 3.19 -1.10 18.43
CA VAL A 45 4.45 -1.31 17.70
C VAL A 45 5.47 -0.31 18.21
N PHE A 46 6.61 -0.78 18.69
CA PHE A 46 7.68 0.10 19.12
C PHE A 46 8.52 0.55 17.94
N VAL A 47 8.83 1.86 17.94
CA VAL A 47 9.60 2.49 16.88
C VAL A 47 10.68 3.37 17.47
N ASN A 48 11.78 3.53 16.71
CA ASN A 48 12.86 4.44 17.01
C ASN A 48 12.83 5.62 16.01
N GLY A 49 13.33 6.75 16.48
CA GLY A 49 13.50 7.95 15.70
C GLY A 49 13.79 9.12 16.62
N ASP A 50 14.36 10.17 16.08
CA ASP A 50 14.56 11.46 16.75
C ASP A 50 13.52 12.49 16.26
N GLU A 51 13.65 13.73 16.71
CA GLU A 51 12.75 14.85 16.35
C GLU A 51 12.76 15.19 14.84
N ASN A 52 13.75 14.73 14.08
CA ASN A 52 13.86 14.95 12.64
C ASN A 52 13.19 13.84 11.83
N ARG A 53 12.68 12.79 12.49
CA ARG A 53 12.01 11.68 11.81
C ARG A 53 10.57 12.04 11.48
N VAL A 54 10.16 11.63 10.29
CA VAL A 54 8.80 11.90 9.78
C VAL A 54 7.93 10.64 9.85
N CYS A 55 6.66 10.88 10.05
CA CYS A 55 5.61 9.86 10.03
C CYS A 55 4.72 10.11 8.81
N PRO A 56 5.03 9.52 7.64
CA PRO A 56 4.29 9.78 6.40
C PRO A 56 2.89 9.13 6.44
N ASP A 57 2.00 9.55 5.55
CA ASP A 57 0.66 8.97 5.46
C ASP A 57 0.66 7.52 4.95
N PHE A 58 1.73 7.11 4.29
CA PHE A 58 1.91 5.78 3.72
C PHE A 58 3.27 5.21 4.08
N ILE A 59 3.28 4.06 4.74
CA ILE A 59 4.47 3.28 5.09
C ILE A 59 4.34 1.92 4.42
N GLU A 60 5.22 1.63 3.47
CA GLU A 60 5.18 0.39 2.71
C GLU A 60 5.84 -0.77 3.46
N ARG A 61 6.88 -0.47 4.24
CA ARG A 61 7.72 -1.46 4.92
C ARG A 61 7.91 -1.16 6.39
N PRO A 62 8.00 -2.16 7.25
CA PRO A 62 8.01 -3.61 7.01
C PRO A 62 6.63 -4.21 6.72
N VAL A 63 5.56 -3.48 7.04
CA VAL A 63 4.16 -3.80 6.77
C VAL A 63 3.47 -2.57 6.21
N LEU A 64 2.40 -2.79 5.48
CA LEU A 64 1.63 -1.70 4.88
C LEU A 64 0.80 -0.98 5.96
N LEU A 65 1.28 0.20 6.34
CA LEU A 65 0.59 1.07 7.29
C LEU A 65 0.15 2.36 6.62
N VAL A 66 -1.04 2.81 6.97
CA VAL A 66 -1.60 4.06 6.47
C VAL A 66 -2.06 4.96 7.62
N SER A 67 -1.98 6.27 7.44
CA SER A 67 -2.51 7.25 8.39
C SER A 67 -4.04 7.15 8.50
N ASP A 68 -4.60 7.74 9.55
CA ASP A 68 -6.05 7.81 9.73
C ASP A 68 -6.75 8.53 8.57
N THR A 69 -6.11 9.55 8.01
CA THR A 69 -6.64 10.29 6.86
C THR A 69 -6.65 9.42 5.60
N LEU A 70 -5.57 8.72 5.31
CA LEU A 70 -5.50 7.84 4.13
C LEU A 70 -6.44 6.64 4.27
N LYS A 71 -6.55 6.05 5.47
CA LYS A 71 -7.56 5.02 5.77
C LYS A 71 -8.96 5.50 5.42
N LYS A 72 -9.35 6.70 5.91
CA LYS A 72 -10.68 7.26 5.62
C LYS A 72 -10.92 7.44 4.12
N VAL A 73 -9.92 7.88 3.38
CA VAL A 73 -10.00 8.00 1.92
C VAL A 73 -10.26 6.65 1.29
N ILE A 74 -9.46 5.64 1.58
CA ILE A 74 -9.59 4.32 0.96
C ILE A 74 -10.93 3.67 1.31
N SER A 75 -11.36 3.75 2.58
CA SER A 75 -12.63 3.19 3.06
C SER A 75 -13.88 3.81 2.39
N MET A 76 -13.78 4.97 1.77
CA MET A 76 -14.89 5.56 1.01
C MET A 76 -15.12 4.88 -0.34
N TYR A 77 -14.11 4.23 -0.88
CA TYR A 77 -14.13 3.70 -2.25
C TYR A 77 -14.01 2.17 -2.35
N ASP A 78 -13.52 1.52 -1.29
CA ASP A 78 -13.36 0.07 -1.27
C ASP A 78 -13.70 -0.52 0.11
N GLU A 79 -14.80 -1.26 0.16
CA GLU A 79 -15.27 -1.94 1.38
C GLU A 79 -14.55 -3.27 1.64
N HIS A 80 -13.83 -3.81 0.65
CA HIS A 80 -13.08 -5.06 0.80
C HIS A 80 -11.78 -4.88 1.57
N VAL A 81 -11.30 -3.65 1.70
CA VAL A 81 -10.07 -3.35 2.44
C VAL A 81 -10.34 -3.41 3.94
N ILE A 82 -9.57 -4.23 4.64
CA ILE A 82 -9.66 -4.37 6.10
C ILE A 82 -8.54 -3.58 6.77
N PHE A 83 -8.89 -2.90 7.86
CA PHE A 83 -7.94 -2.10 8.63
C PHE A 83 -7.88 -2.59 10.08
N LYS A 84 -6.66 -2.79 10.60
CA LYS A 84 -6.39 -3.09 12.01
C LYS A 84 -5.57 -1.97 12.62
N CYS A 85 -5.94 -1.53 13.82
CA CYS A 85 -5.28 -0.41 14.47
C CYS A 85 -3.84 -0.77 14.88
N ALA A 86 -2.88 0.10 14.57
CA ALA A 86 -1.49 0.01 14.99
C ALA A 86 -1.06 1.32 15.66
N VAL A 87 -0.69 1.25 16.93
CA VAL A 87 -0.16 2.40 17.68
C VAL A 87 1.35 2.34 17.65
N LEU A 88 1.96 3.24 16.88
CA LEU A 88 3.41 3.40 16.82
C LEU A 88 3.86 4.19 18.05
N THR A 89 4.65 3.57 18.91
CA THR A 89 5.11 4.14 20.18
C THR A 89 6.62 4.33 20.17
N ASN A 90 7.06 5.57 20.27
CA ASN A 90 8.47 5.91 20.49
C ASN A 90 8.68 6.25 21.96
N ILE A 91 9.35 5.32 22.69
CA ILE A 91 9.58 5.48 24.12
C ILE A 91 10.55 6.63 24.42
N LYS A 92 11.58 6.80 23.58
CA LYS A 92 12.61 7.84 23.81
C LYS A 92 12.06 9.24 23.64
N MET A 93 11.15 9.43 22.69
CA MET A 93 10.54 10.70 22.38
C MET A 93 9.20 10.91 23.12
N GLU A 94 8.74 9.90 23.88
CA GLU A 94 7.45 9.91 24.57
C GLU A 94 6.26 10.24 23.65
N THR A 95 6.32 9.78 22.39
CA THR A 95 5.31 10.04 21.37
C THR A 95 4.59 8.79 20.92
N GLN A 96 3.34 8.97 20.54
CA GLN A 96 2.50 7.93 19.94
C GLN A 96 1.80 8.47 18.68
N SER A 97 1.72 7.61 17.66
CA SER A 97 1.02 7.91 16.43
C SER A 97 0.11 6.74 16.06
N THR A 98 -1.13 7.04 15.70
CA THR A 98 -2.09 6.02 15.27
C THR A 98 -1.97 5.79 13.78
N TYR A 99 -1.73 4.55 13.41
CA TYR A 99 -1.73 4.05 12.05
C TYR A 99 -2.69 2.88 11.91
N TRP A 100 -2.92 2.48 10.68
CA TRP A 100 -3.77 1.35 10.34
C TRP A 100 -3.02 0.38 9.45
N LEU A 101 -2.87 -0.85 9.94
CA LEU A 101 -2.42 -1.96 9.11
C LEU A 101 -3.47 -2.21 8.04
N MET A 102 -3.09 -2.06 6.79
CA MET A 102 -3.97 -2.18 5.65
C MET A 102 -3.85 -3.57 5.03
N LEU A 103 -4.93 -4.33 5.06
CA LEU A 103 -5.05 -5.64 4.45
C LEU A 103 -5.85 -5.52 3.16
N VAL A 104 -5.25 -5.95 2.07
CA VAL A 104 -5.86 -5.91 0.74
C VAL A 104 -5.74 -7.25 0.04
N ASP A 105 -6.68 -7.52 -0.86
CA ASP A 105 -6.66 -8.71 -1.68
C ASP A 105 -5.56 -8.67 -2.75
N ARG A 106 -5.09 -9.85 -3.12
CA ARG A 106 -4.25 -10.04 -4.30
C ARG A 106 -5.10 -10.49 -5.47
N LEU A 107 -5.08 -9.72 -6.56
CA LEU A 107 -5.85 -10.01 -7.75
C LEU A 107 -4.94 -10.49 -8.88
N ASP A 108 -5.36 -11.55 -9.55
CA ASP A 108 -4.80 -11.98 -10.82
C ASP A 108 -5.35 -11.09 -11.94
N CYS A 109 -4.81 -9.88 -12.03
CA CYS A 109 -5.31 -8.79 -12.86
C CYS A 109 -4.37 -8.37 -13.98
N LEU A 110 -3.26 -9.07 -14.18
CA LEU A 110 -2.36 -8.76 -15.28
C LEU A 110 -3.00 -9.11 -16.63
N SER A 111 -2.83 -8.20 -17.59
CA SER A 111 -3.14 -8.45 -18.99
C SER A 111 -2.03 -9.27 -19.65
N ASP A 112 -2.37 -9.99 -20.72
CA ASP A 112 -1.39 -10.69 -21.58
C ASP A 112 -0.40 -9.74 -22.25
N GLN A 113 -0.66 -8.43 -22.22
CA GLN A 113 0.25 -7.40 -22.71
C GLN A 113 1.34 -7.01 -21.71
N THR A 114 1.28 -7.52 -20.47
CA THR A 114 2.32 -7.31 -19.47
C THR A 114 3.63 -7.95 -19.93
N VAL A 115 4.73 -7.20 -19.84
CA VAL A 115 6.05 -7.63 -20.31
C VAL A 115 6.93 -8.00 -19.13
N PHE A 116 7.49 -9.21 -19.19
CA PHE A 116 8.48 -9.74 -18.23
C PHE A 116 9.85 -9.85 -18.89
N ASP A 117 10.90 -9.68 -18.11
CA ASP A 117 12.27 -9.97 -18.56
C ASP A 117 12.54 -11.50 -18.54
N LYS A 118 13.74 -11.90 -18.99
CA LYS A 118 14.16 -13.30 -19.02
C LYS A 118 14.26 -13.95 -17.61
N ALA A 119 14.34 -13.14 -16.57
CA ALA A 119 14.39 -13.58 -15.18
C ALA A 119 13.00 -13.58 -14.50
N GLY A 120 11.92 -13.28 -15.25
CA GLY A 120 10.56 -13.22 -14.75
C GLY A 120 10.20 -11.93 -14.02
N ARG A 121 11.07 -10.91 -14.03
CA ARG A 121 10.78 -9.63 -13.42
C ARG A 121 9.97 -8.75 -14.37
N ILE A 122 9.04 -7.98 -13.81
CA ILE A 122 8.21 -7.09 -14.60
C ILE A 122 9.03 -5.95 -15.19
N GLN A 123 8.89 -5.75 -16.51
CA GLN A 123 9.38 -4.59 -17.23
C GLN A 123 8.29 -3.57 -17.53
N HIS A 124 7.09 -4.04 -17.82
CA HIS A 124 5.95 -3.20 -18.14
C HIS A 124 4.67 -3.83 -17.65
N ILE A 125 3.91 -3.10 -16.84
CA ILE A 125 2.65 -3.56 -16.24
C ILE A 125 1.48 -3.06 -17.08
N VAL A 126 0.60 -3.98 -17.45
CA VAL A 126 -0.72 -3.65 -18.02
C VAL A 126 -1.79 -4.36 -17.21
N ILE A 127 -2.68 -3.60 -16.58
CA ILE A 127 -3.79 -4.13 -15.78
C ILE A 127 -4.99 -4.38 -16.68
N ASP A 128 -5.55 -5.57 -16.60
CA ASP A 128 -6.85 -5.90 -17.19
C ASP A 128 -7.96 -5.47 -16.24
N SER A 129 -8.68 -4.41 -16.63
CA SER A 129 -9.73 -3.81 -15.79
C SER A 129 -10.93 -4.74 -15.53
N GLU A 130 -11.18 -5.72 -16.39
CA GLU A 130 -12.26 -6.70 -16.17
C GLU A 130 -11.90 -7.68 -15.05
N LYS A 131 -10.60 -7.97 -14.88
CA LYS A 131 -10.10 -8.88 -13.84
C LYS A 131 -10.04 -8.23 -12.45
N THR A 132 -10.12 -6.91 -12.35
CA THR A 132 -10.06 -6.21 -11.06
C THR A 132 -11.35 -6.34 -10.23
N ARG A 133 -12.45 -6.80 -10.85
CA ARG A 133 -13.71 -7.10 -10.18
C ARG A 133 -14.30 -5.94 -9.35
N GLY A 134 -14.00 -4.70 -9.73
CA GLY A 134 -14.50 -3.51 -9.06
C GLY A 134 -13.71 -3.09 -7.81
N HIS A 135 -12.63 -3.78 -7.45
CA HIS A 135 -11.74 -3.32 -6.38
C HIS A 135 -11.12 -1.97 -6.72
N ALA A 136 -11.18 -1.05 -5.77
CA ALA A 136 -10.56 0.26 -5.88
C ALA A 136 -9.13 0.27 -5.32
N ALA A 137 -8.78 -0.67 -4.43
CA ALA A 137 -7.45 -0.86 -3.89
C ALA A 137 -7.13 -2.37 -3.79
N PHE A 138 -5.99 -2.81 -4.35
CA PHE A 138 -5.59 -4.21 -4.36
C PHE A 138 -4.10 -4.37 -4.60
N ARG A 139 -3.58 -5.59 -4.39
CA ARG A 139 -2.22 -5.98 -4.80
C ARG A 139 -2.24 -6.89 -6.02
N ILE A 140 -1.19 -6.85 -6.80
CA ILE A 140 -1.05 -7.71 -7.98
C ILE A 140 -0.57 -9.10 -7.53
N LYS A 141 -1.25 -10.16 -7.99
CA LYS A 141 -0.85 -11.55 -7.78
C LYS A 141 0.13 -11.98 -8.85
N GLY A 142 1.08 -12.87 -8.49
CA GLY A 142 2.01 -13.49 -9.45
C GLY A 142 3.24 -12.67 -9.77
N ILE A 143 3.54 -11.67 -8.95
CA ILE A 143 4.77 -10.88 -9.00
C ILE A 143 5.48 -10.93 -7.65
N ASP A 144 6.81 -10.82 -7.68
CA ASP A 144 7.63 -10.83 -6.45
C ASP A 144 7.53 -9.51 -5.67
N GLU A 145 7.23 -8.41 -6.37
CA GLU A 145 7.11 -7.08 -5.77
C GLU A 145 5.72 -6.87 -5.18
N THR A 146 5.67 -6.35 -3.96
CA THR A 146 4.41 -5.98 -3.30
C THR A 146 3.94 -4.62 -3.76
N MET A 147 3.25 -4.57 -4.89
CA MET A 147 2.71 -3.32 -5.42
C MET A 147 1.27 -3.12 -4.97
N LEU A 148 1.00 -1.98 -4.34
CA LEU A 148 -0.35 -1.52 -4.07
C LEU A 148 -0.87 -0.73 -5.27
N VAL A 149 -1.99 -1.15 -5.80
CA VAL A 149 -2.70 -0.48 -6.90
C VAL A 149 -3.95 0.18 -6.35
N ILE A 150 -4.20 1.41 -6.77
CA ILE A 150 -5.39 2.18 -6.42
C ILE A 150 -6.05 2.74 -7.68
N ASN A 151 -7.37 2.98 -7.63
CA ASN A 151 -8.08 3.58 -8.76
C ASN A 151 -7.95 5.11 -8.79
N LEU A 152 -8.49 5.74 -9.84
CA LEU A 152 -8.48 7.18 -10.04
C LEU A 152 -9.16 7.94 -8.90
N ASP A 153 -10.30 7.45 -8.39
CA ASP A 153 -11.08 8.14 -7.36
C ASP A 153 -10.29 8.27 -6.04
N ILE A 154 -9.61 7.18 -5.62
CA ILE A 154 -8.70 7.21 -4.47
C ILE A 154 -7.54 8.16 -4.74
N THR A 155 -6.94 8.09 -5.93
CA THR A 155 -5.80 8.92 -6.33
C THR A 155 -6.16 10.41 -6.25
N GLU A 156 -7.26 10.83 -6.85
CA GLU A 156 -7.73 12.21 -6.78
C GLU A 156 -8.01 12.66 -5.35
N SER A 157 -8.58 11.78 -4.54
CA SER A 157 -8.86 12.07 -3.13
C SER A 157 -7.60 12.25 -2.30
N ILE A 158 -6.54 11.50 -2.59
CA ILE A 158 -5.21 11.67 -1.97
C ILE A 158 -4.63 13.03 -2.35
N LEU A 159 -4.60 13.35 -3.66
CA LEU A 159 -4.01 14.58 -4.17
C LEU A 159 -4.71 15.85 -3.65
N ARG A 160 -6.03 15.79 -3.40
CA ARG A 160 -6.80 16.92 -2.84
C ARG A 160 -6.54 17.18 -1.36
N ARG A 161 -5.87 16.26 -0.65
CA ARG A 161 -5.68 16.33 0.81
C ARG A 161 -4.24 16.54 1.24
N ASP A 162 -3.34 16.81 0.28
CA ASP A 162 -1.92 17.02 0.52
C ASP A 162 -1.28 15.90 1.37
N LEU A 163 -1.73 14.66 1.19
CA LEU A 163 -1.14 13.50 1.84
C LEU A 163 0.27 13.27 1.30
N PHE A 164 1.20 12.94 2.17
CA PHE A 164 2.62 12.88 1.81
C PHE A 164 3.27 11.52 2.13
N GLY A 165 4.49 11.36 1.62
CA GLY A 165 5.29 10.16 1.88
C GLY A 165 5.06 9.04 0.87
N MET A 166 4.35 9.33 -0.22
CA MET A 166 4.05 8.37 -1.26
C MET A 166 4.31 8.94 -2.65
N LYS A 167 4.68 8.07 -3.56
CA LYS A 167 4.75 8.32 -5.00
C LYS A 167 3.60 7.59 -5.68
N ILE A 168 2.93 8.27 -6.60
CA ILE A 168 1.79 7.72 -7.35
C ILE A 168 2.15 7.75 -8.84
N GLU A 169 2.12 6.60 -9.48
CA GLU A 169 2.46 6.43 -10.90
C GLU A 169 1.31 5.76 -11.64
N LYS A 170 0.90 6.36 -12.77
CA LYS A 170 -0.16 5.78 -13.59
C LYS A 170 0.32 4.46 -14.19
N VAL A 171 -0.54 3.44 -14.15
CA VAL A 171 -0.31 2.16 -14.81
C VAL A 171 -1.19 2.03 -16.04
N GLU A 172 -0.67 1.37 -17.08
CA GLU A 172 -1.44 1.11 -18.29
C GLU A 172 -2.57 0.12 -18.00
N THR A 173 -3.73 0.37 -18.60
CA THR A 173 -4.94 -0.41 -18.36
C THR A 173 -5.51 -0.92 -19.68
N TYR A 174 -5.68 -2.24 -19.77
CA TYR A 174 -6.40 -2.87 -20.86
C TYR A 174 -7.87 -2.99 -20.49
N ASN A 175 -8.73 -2.51 -21.38
CA ASN A 175 -10.18 -2.58 -21.23
C ASN A 175 -10.71 -3.53 -22.30
N GLY A 176 -10.78 -4.80 -22.10
CA GLY A 176 -11.13 -5.92 -23.03
C GLY A 176 -12.12 -5.70 -24.18
N ARG A 177 -12.54 -4.47 -24.44
CA ARG A 177 -13.33 -4.11 -25.62
C ARG A 177 -12.40 -3.93 -26.81
N LEU A 178 -12.25 -4.97 -27.60
CA LEU A 178 -11.88 -4.82 -28.99
C LEU A 178 -12.81 -3.75 -29.59
N SER A 179 -12.19 -2.66 -30.06
CA SER A 179 -12.86 -1.75 -30.99
C SER A 179 -13.26 -2.59 -32.21
N LEU A 180 -14.56 -2.87 -32.35
CA LEU A 180 -15.12 -3.36 -33.58
C LEU A 180 -15.12 -2.24 -34.62
#